data_531c6a57f034075499f68b839655bb98
#
_entry.id   531c6a57f034075499f68b839655bb98
#
_cell.length_a   1.000
_cell.length_b   1.000
_cell.length_c   1.000
_cell.angle_alpha   90.00
_cell.angle_beta   90.00
_cell.angle_gamma   90.00
#
_symmetry.space_group_name_H-M   'P 1'
#
loop_
_entity.id
_entity.type
_entity.pdbx_description
1 polymer ?
#
loop_
_entity_poly.entity_id
_entity_poly.type
_entity_poly.pdbx_seq_one_letter_code
_entity_poly.pdbx_strand_id
1 'polypeptide(L)'
;MDAGGFTTTTGYSGTPLVRKLGFKPGMRVFYANAPQEFDALVGALPDGVKVLKRPSVGLDLAMLFVVDRGALARALATLQPKLQPAGMIWVAWPKRASGVQTDITEDVVREVALPRGLVDVKVCAIDEVWSGLKLVIRKELRDR
;
A
#
# COMPACT_ATOMS: atom_id res chain seq x y z
N MET A 1 -8.79 -20.93 -20.67
CA MET A 1 -8.92 -20.41 -20.66
C MET A 1 -8.96 -19.91 -20.65
N ASP A 2 -8.94 -19.91 -20.39
CA ASP A 2 -9.16 -19.30 -20.33
C ASP A 2 -9.28 -18.71 -20.19
N ALA A 3 -9.45 -18.77 -20.20
CA ALA A 3 -9.73 -18.10 -20.06
C ALA A 3 -9.65 -17.43 -19.69
N GLY A 4 -9.75 -17.55 -19.56
CA GLY A 4 -9.87 -16.87 -19.18
C GLY A 4 -9.58 -16.16 -18.82
N GLY A 5 -9.53 -16.05 -18.68
CA GLY A 5 -9.36 -15.43 -18.23
C GLY A 5 -9.26 -14.61 -18.05
N PHE A 6 -9.45 -14.33 -18.06
CA PHE A 6 -9.43 -13.63 -17.85
C PHE A 6 -9.94 -12.83 -17.47
N THR A 7 -10.26 -12.74 -17.21
CA THR A 7 -10.72 -12.22 -16.86
C THR A 7 -10.92 -11.22 -16.53
N THR A 8 -11.16 -10.76 -16.49
CA THR A 8 -11.41 -9.97 -16.06
C THR A 8 -11.24 -8.94 -15.54
N THR A 9 -10.90 -8.21 -15.73
CA THR A 9 -10.74 -7.30 -14.85
C THR A 9 -10.72 -5.98 -15.35
N THR A 10 -11.45 -5.14 -14.85
CA THR A 10 -11.66 -3.83 -15.27
C THR A 10 -10.48 -2.99 -15.12
N GLY A 11 -10.15 -2.20 -16.06
CA GLY A 11 -9.05 -1.30 -16.03
C GLY A 11 -7.72 -2.00 -15.89
N TYR A 12 -7.72 -3.22 -16.18
CA TYR A 12 -6.59 -4.07 -15.94
C TYR A 12 -5.57 -3.95 -17.04
N SER A 13 -4.36 -3.67 -16.66
CA SER A 13 -3.30 -3.46 -17.62
C SER A 13 -2.57 -4.73 -18.01
N GLY A 14 -2.94 -5.85 -17.44
CA GLY A 14 -2.24 -7.09 -17.65
C GLY A 14 -1.20 -7.41 -16.60
N THR A 15 -0.84 -6.43 -15.77
CA THR A 15 0.14 -6.66 -14.71
C THR A 15 -0.58 -7.08 -13.43
N PRO A 16 -0.22 -8.23 -12.84
CA PRO A 16 -0.85 -8.66 -11.60
C PRO A 16 -0.67 -7.64 -10.47
N LEU A 17 -1.65 -7.55 -9.60
CA LEU A 17 -1.62 -6.59 -8.50
C LEU A 17 -0.39 -6.77 -7.62
N VAL A 18 -0.01 -7.99 -7.32
CA VAL A 18 1.15 -8.26 -6.48
C VAL A 18 2.41 -7.61 -7.05
N ARG A 19 2.54 -7.60 -8.35
CA ARG A 19 3.69 -6.99 -9.02
C ARG A 19 3.55 -5.47 -9.05
N LYS A 20 2.36 -4.96 -9.30
CA LYS A 20 2.13 -3.51 -9.29
C LYS A 20 2.46 -2.90 -7.94
N LEU A 21 2.15 -3.60 -6.86
CA LEU A 21 2.41 -3.12 -5.52
C LEU A 21 3.88 -3.25 -5.12
N GLY A 22 4.66 -4.00 -5.90
CA GLY A 22 6.11 -4.07 -5.68
C GLY A 22 6.57 -5.16 -4.74
N PHE A 23 5.75 -6.20 -4.52
CA PHE A 23 6.19 -7.33 -3.73
C PHE A 23 7.35 -8.04 -4.43
N LYS A 24 8.38 -8.37 -3.67
CA LYS A 24 9.55 -9.09 -4.17
C LYS A 24 9.94 -10.19 -3.20
N PRO A 25 10.67 -11.22 -3.69
CA PRO A 25 11.05 -12.32 -2.82
C PRO A 25 11.77 -11.85 -1.56
N GLY A 26 11.47 -12.52 -0.46
CA GLY A 26 12.15 -12.29 0.81
C GLY A 26 11.72 -11.05 1.58
N MET A 27 10.78 -10.27 1.06
CA MET A 27 10.33 -9.06 1.75
C MET A 27 9.63 -9.35 3.06
N ARG A 28 9.82 -8.44 4.01
CA ARG A 28 9.06 -8.40 5.25
C ARG A 28 7.96 -7.38 5.05
N VAL A 29 6.71 -7.82 5.15
CA VAL A 29 5.57 -6.95 4.85
C VAL A 29 4.59 -6.95 6.01
N PHE A 30 3.83 -5.87 6.13
CA PHE A 30 2.82 -5.72 7.16
C PHE A 30 1.57 -5.08 6.56
N TYR A 31 0.41 -5.64 6.89
CA TYR A 31 -0.87 -5.10 6.45
C TYR A 31 -1.60 -4.49 7.65
N ALA A 32 -1.95 -3.22 7.55
CA ALA A 32 -2.71 -2.53 8.58
C ALA A 32 -4.15 -2.36 8.10
N ASN A 33 -5.08 -2.97 8.81
CA ASN A 33 -6.52 -2.85 8.54
C ASN A 33 -6.93 -3.34 7.15
N ALA A 34 -6.24 -4.35 6.62
CA ALA A 34 -6.54 -4.86 5.30
C ALA A 34 -7.94 -5.50 5.27
N PRO A 35 -8.69 -5.29 4.19
CA PRO A 35 -9.96 -5.98 4.02
C PRO A 35 -9.73 -7.48 3.97
N GLN A 36 -10.74 -8.22 4.38
CA GLN A 36 -10.66 -9.67 4.44
C GLN A 36 -10.27 -10.30 3.11
N GLU A 37 -10.72 -9.72 2.02
CA GLU A 37 -10.48 -10.25 0.68
C GLU A 37 -9.11 -9.85 0.10
N PHE A 38 -8.31 -9.08 0.82
CA PHE A 38 -7.06 -8.58 0.26
C PHE A 38 -6.08 -9.71 -0.08
N ASP A 39 -6.00 -10.72 0.76
CA ASP A 39 -5.11 -11.86 0.50
C ASP A 39 -5.46 -12.54 -0.82
N ALA A 40 -6.75 -12.75 -1.06
CA ALA A 40 -7.18 -13.36 -2.32
C ALA A 40 -6.93 -12.44 -3.50
N LEU A 41 -7.09 -11.15 -3.28
CA LEU A 41 -6.89 -10.16 -4.33
C LEU A 41 -5.44 -10.11 -4.80
N VAL A 42 -4.51 -10.16 -3.86
CA VAL A 42 -3.08 -10.16 -4.17
C VAL A 42 -2.64 -11.49 -4.77
N GLY A 43 -3.22 -12.58 -4.32
CA GLY A 43 -2.87 -13.92 -4.79
C GLY A 43 -1.58 -14.41 -4.17
N ALA A 44 -0.88 -15.26 -4.90
CA ALA A 44 0.35 -15.86 -4.40
C ALA A 44 1.45 -14.81 -4.29
N LEU A 45 2.12 -14.79 -3.14
CA LEU A 45 3.22 -13.87 -2.90
C LEU A 45 4.54 -14.48 -3.40
N PRO A 46 5.52 -13.65 -3.75
CA PRO A 46 6.83 -14.17 -4.14
C PRO A 46 7.46 -14.99 -3.01
N ASP A 47 8.40 -15.85 -3.39
CA ASP A 47 9.05 -16.76 -2.46
C ASP A 47 9.68 -16.01 -1.30
N GLY A 48 9.49 -16.53 -0.10
CA GLY A 48 10.15 -16.00 1.09
C GLY A 48 9.54 -14.72 1.66
N VAL A 49 8.46 -14.22 1.07
CA VAL A 49 7.77 -13.06 1.65
C VAL A 49 7.16 -13.44 2.98
N LYS A 50 7.43 -12.64 4.00
CA LYS A 50 6.86 -12.85 5.33
C LYS A 50 5.87 -11.77 5.65
N VAL A 51 4.61 -12.14 5.84
CA VAL A 51 3.57 -11.22 6.26
C VAL A 51 3.55 -11.22 7.79
N LEU A 52 3.95 -10.10 8.38
CA LEU A 52 4.11 -9.99 9.82
C LEU A 52 2.77 -9.70 10.49
N LYS A 53 2.58 -10.23 11.68
CA LYS A 53 1.36 -9.98 12.45
C LYS A 53 1.37 -8.64 13.13
N ARG A 54 2.56 -8.08 13.35
CA ARG A 54 2.73 -6.73 13.94
C ARG A 54 3.83 -6.02 13.23
N PRO A 55 3.78 -4.68 13.21
CA PRO A 55 4.87 -3.93 12.59
C PRO A 55 6.14 -4.10 13.42
N SER A 56 7.23 -4.41 12.75
CA SER A 56 8.55 -4.52 13.38
C SER A 56 9.57 -3.84 12.51
N VAL A 57 10.70 -3.49 13.10
CA VAL A 57 11.80 -2.85 12.37
C VAL A 57 12.24 -3.73 11.22
N GLY A 58 12.58 -3.12 10.11
CA GLY A 58 13.02 -3.84 8.93
C GLY A 58 11.94 -4.12 7.92
N LEU A 59 10.86 -3.35 7.94
CA LEU A 59 9.78 -3.50 6.97
C LEU A 59 10.23 -3.07 5.59
N ASP A 60 9.94 -3.88 4.61
CA ASP A 60 10.18 -3.56 3.20
C ASP A 60 8.94 -2.97 2.55
N LEU A 61 7.76 -3.40 2.99
CA LEU A 61 6.51 -2.94 2.41
C LEU A 61 5.42 -2.97 3.48
N ALA A 62 4.68 -1.87 3.60
CA ALA A 62 3.50 -1.83 4.45
C ALA A 62 2.30 -1.43 3.62
N MET A 63 1.19 -2.17 3.79
CA MET A 63 -0.10 -1.83 3.17
C MET A 63 -0.98 -1.25 4.26
N LEU A 64 -1.34 0.01 4.11
CA LEU A 64 -2.10 0.74 5.12
C LEU A 64 -3.46 1.12 4.56
N PHE A 65 -4.52 0.51 5.09
CA PHE A 65 -5.89 0.80 4.66
C PHE A 65 -6.52 1.74 5.67
N VAL A 66 -6.92 2.92 5.23
CA VAL A 66 -7.43 3.97 6.14
C VAL A 66 -8.63 4.67 5.52
N VAL A 67 -9.49 5.20 6.39
CA VAL A 67 -10.66 5.96 5.95
C VAL A 67 -10.70 7.37 6.54
N ASP A 68 -9.82 7.67 7.51
CA ASP A 68 -9.80 9.02 8.06
C ASP A 68 -8.37 9.53 8.25
N ARG A 69 -8.26 10.86 8.18
CA ARG A 69 -6.97 11.54 8.21
C ARG A 69 -6.20 11.29 9.51
N GLY A 70 -6.92 11.26 10.64
CA GLY A 70 -6.28 11.01 11.93
C GLY A 70 -5.65 9.64 12.01
N ALA A 71 -6.36 8.61 11.51
CA ALA A 71 -5.83 7.25 11.47
C ALA A 71 -4.60 7.18 10.57
N LEU A 72 -4.63 7.89 9.44
CA LEU A 72 -3.49 7.94 8.53
C LEU A 72 -2.27 8.51 9.23
N ALA A 73 -2.43 9.64 9.91
CA ALA A 73 -1.31 10.29 10.59
C ALA A 73 -0.71 9.39 11.67
N ARG A 74 -1.56 8.75 12.46
CA ARG A 74 -1.09 7.85 13.53
C ARG A 74 -0.36 6.65 12.97
N ALA A 75 -0.90 6.07 11.89
CA ALA A 75 -0.29 4.89 11.29
C ALA A 75 1.06 5.21 10.68
N LEU A 76 1.17 6.35 9.99
CA LEU A 76 2.47 6.75 9.43
C LEU A 76 3.50 6.98 10.54
N ALA A 77 3.07 7.58 11.65
CA ALA A 77 3.97 7.79 12.79
C ALA A 77 4.50 6.46 13.34
N THR A 78 3.66 5.42 13.34
CA THR A 78 4.06 4.10 13.84
C THR A 78 4.94 3.35 12.84
N LEU A 79 4.58 3.40 11.56
CA LEU A 79 5.22 2.55 10.55
C LEU A 79 6.52 3.12 10.01
N GLN A 80 6.58 4.45 9.87
CA GLN A 80 7.74 5.06 9.24
C GLN A 80 9.06 4.72 9.91
N PRO A 81 9.17 4.76 11.26
CA PRO A 81 10.44 4.40 11.91
C PRO A 81 10.86 2.95 11.73
N LYS A 82 9.92 2.09 11.33
CA LYS A 82 10.19 0.66 11.16
C LYS A 82 10.53 0.30 9.73
N LEU A 83 10.43 1.25 8.83
CA LEU A 83 10.63 1.02 7.41
C LEU A 83 12.12 0.95 7.09
N GLN A 84 12.50 0.00 6.24
CA GLN A 84 13.85 -0.01 5.66
C GLN A 84 14.05 1.28 4.87
N PRO A 85 15.30 1.75 4.73
CA PRO A 85 15.54 2.99 3.97
C PRO A 85 14.94 2.97 2.57
N ALA A 86 14.97 1.83 1.90
CA ALA A 86 14.39 1.71 0.56
C ALA A 86 12.99 1.11 0.59
N GLY A 87 12.38 1.03 1.76
CA GLY A 87 11.05 0.46 1.91
C GLY A 87 9.95 1.37 1.39
N MET A 88 8.74 0.82 1.36
CA MET A 88 7.60 1.56 0.84
C MET A 88 6.38 1.38 1.72
N ILE A 89 5.53 2.41 1.74
CA ILE A 89 4.22 2.35 2.38
C ILE A 89 3.18 2.65 1.31
N TRP A 90 2.25 1.72 1.11
CA TRP A 90 1.09 1.97 0.28
C TRP A 90 -0.03 2.43 1.18
N VAL A 91 -0.51 3.64 0.94
CA VAL A 91 -1.71 4.14 1.61
C VAL A 91 -2.90 3.87 0.71
N ALA A 92 -3.85 3.10 1.19
CA ALA A 92 -5.06 2.77 0.45
C ALA A 92 -6.26 3.43 1.12
N TRP A 93 -7.09 4.07 0.33
CA TRP A 93 -8.30 4.73 0.82
C TRP A 93 -9.45 4.46 -0.15
N PRO A 94 -10.71 4.56 0.33
CA PRO A 94 -11.86 4.30 -0.54
C PRO A 94 -11.99 5.34 -1.63
N LYS A 95 -12.21 4.89 -2.84
CA LYS A 95 -12.52 5.77 -3.97
C LYS A 95 -13.84 6.48 -3.71
N ARG A 96 -13.97 7.67 -4.24
CA ARG A 96 -15.22 8.42 -4.13
C ARG A 96 -16.39 7.60 -4.68
N ALA A 97 -16.19 6.95 -5.81
CA ALA A 97 -17.24 6.17 -6.47
C ALA A 97 -17.70 4.97 -5.66
N SER A 98 -16.93 4.54 -4.65
CA SER A 98 -17.30 3.39 -3.82
C SER A 98 -18.47 3.70 -2.89
N GLY A 99 -18.70 4.97 -2.59
CA GLY A 99 -19.71 5.38 -1.63
C GLY A 99 -19.31 5.24 -0.17
N VAL A 100 -18.14 4.69 0.11
CA VAL A 100 -17.65 4.59 1.48
C VAL A 100 -17.24 5.97 1.97
N GLN A 101 -17.69 6.34 3.16
CA GLN A 101 -17.37 7.64 3.72
C GLN A 101 -15.91 7.73 4.12
N THR A 102 -15.24 8.79 3.70
CA THR A 102 -13.85 9.02 4.02
C THR A 102 -13.53 10.50 3.83
N ASP A 103 -12.61 11.02 4.63
CA ASP A 103 -12.07 12.36 4.41
C ASP A 103 -10.71 12.30 3.74
N ILE A 104 -10.31 11.13 3.24
CA ILE A 104 -9.00 10.97 2.59
C ILE A 104 -9.15 11.08 1.09
N THR A 105 -8.27 11.88 0.51
CA THR A 105 -8.08 11.99 -0.93
C THR A 105 -6.59 11.85 -1.18
N GLU A 106 -6.21 11.77 -2.44
CA GLU A 106 -4.80 11.74 -2.81
C GLU A 106 -4.05 12.95 -2.23
N ASP A 107 -4.67 14.13 -2.28
CA ASP A 107 -4.06 15.35 -1.74
C ASP A 107 -3.92 15.30 -0.22
N VAL A 108 -4.90 14.74 0.47
CA VAL A 108 -4.82 14.58 1.91
C VAL A 108 -3.65 13.67 2.29
N VAL A 109 -3.44 12.58 1.53
CA VAL A 109 -2.30 11.70 1.79
C VAL A 109 -0.99 12.48 1.66
N ARG A 110 -0.87 13.31 0.64
CA ARG A 110 0.33 14.13 0.45
C ARG A 110 0.50 15.14 1.58
N GLU A 111 -0.57 15.78 2.01
CA GLU A 111 -0.52 16.76 3.09
C GLU A 111 0.01 16.14 4.38
N VAL A 112 -0.36 14.90 4.65
CA VAL A 112 0.09 14.23 5.86
C VAL A 112 1.51 13.66 5.70
N ALA A 113 1.83 13.16 4.52
CA ALA A 113 3.08 12.43 4.29
C ALA A 113 4.29 13.31 4.04
N LEU A 114 4.12 14.37 3.25
CA LEU A 114 5.25 15.20 2.83
C LEU A 114 6.01 15.84 3.99
N PRO A 115 5.32 16.41 5.00
CA PRO A 115 6.06 17.00 6.14
C PRO A 115 6.84 15.96 6.93
N ARG A 116 6.52 14.68 6.78
CA ARG A 116 7.20 13.61 7.50
C ARG A 116 8.45 13.11 6.77
N GLY A 117 8.76 13.67 5.61
CA GLY A 117 9.90 13.23 4.83
C GLY A 117 9.60 12.08 3.89
N LEU A 118 8.32 11.81 3.66
CA LEU A 118 7.88 10.82 2.69
C LEU A 118 7.49 11.51 1.40
N VAL A 119 7.68 10.84 0.28
CA VAL A 119 7.25 11.37 -1.02
C VAL A 119 6.41 10.32 -1.73
N ASP A 120 5.46 10.78 -2.52
CA ASP A 120 4.60 9.92 -3.31
C ASP A 120 5.29 9.58 -4.63
N VAL A 121 5.14 8.33 -5.03
CA VAL A 121 5.84 7.82 -6.22
C VAL A 121 4.88 7.43 -7.31
N LYS A 122 3.75 6.81 -6.94
CA LYS A 122 2.88 6.24 -7.96
C LYS A 122 1.50 5.94 -7.38
N VAL A 123 0.48 6.09 -8.20
CA VAL A 123 -0.90 5.77 -7.86
C VAL A 123 -1.25 4.43 -8.49
N CYS A 124 -2.04 3.63 -7.79
CA CYS A 124 -2.48 2.34 -8.30
C CYS A 124 -3.89 2.07 -7.78
N ALA A 125 -4.80 1.71 -8.67
CA ALA A 125 -6.10 1.20 -8.25
C ALA A 125 -5.88 -0.19 -7.69
N ILE A 126 -6.31 -0.43 -6.45
CA ILE A 126 -6.15 -1.73 -5.83
C ILE A 126 -7.30 -2.64 -6.23
N ASP A 127 -8.52 -2.14 -6.12
CA ASP A 127 -9.71 -2.83 -6.60
C ASP A 127 -10.80 -1.80 -6.86
N GLU A 128 -12.05 -2.24 -6.91
CA GLU A 128 -13.16 -1.34 -7.19
C GLU A 128 -13.42 -0.34 -6.09
N VAL A 129 -13.03 -0.67 -4.86
CA VAL A 129 -13.25 0.19 -3.70
C VAL A 129 -12.03 1.03 -3.38
N TRP A 130 -10.84 0.44 -3.44
CA TRP A 130 -9.62 1.05 -2.88
C TRP A 130 -8.69 1.61 -3.93
N SER A 131 -8.26 2.84 -3.72
CA SER A 131 -7.15 3.46 -4.44
C SER A 131 -5.91 3.40 -3.57
N GLY A 132 -4.73 3.36 -4.18
CA GLY A 132 -3.48 3.33 -3.44
C GLY A 132 -2.50 4.39 -3.91
N LEU A 133 -1.74 4.94 -2.98
CA LEU A 133 -0.65 5.86 -3.27
C LEU A 133 0.60 5.33 -2.60
N LYS A 134 1.65 5.12 -3.38
CA LYS A 134 2.91 4.59 -2.87
C LYS A 134 3.76 5.73 -2.32
N LEU A 135 4.20 5.57 -1.08
CA LEU A 135 5.08 6.52 -0.41
C LEU A 135 6.42 5.86 -0.15
N VAL A 136 7.49 6.63 -0.31
CA VAL A 136 8.84 6.19 0.04
C VAL A 136 9.51 7.30 0.82
N ILE A 137 10.55 6.95 1.58
CA ILE A 137 11.35 7.94 2.30
C ILE A 137 12.12 8.75 1.28
N ARG A 138 12.13 10.07 1.43
CA ARG A 138 12.87 10.94 0.54
C ARG A 138 14.32 10.47 0.44
N LYS A 139 14.86 10.53 -0.76
CA LYS A 139 16.17 9.97 -1.07
C LYS A 139 17.26 10.46 -0.11
N GLU A 140 17.29 11.76 0.16
CA GLU A 140 18.30 12.34 1.03
C GLU A 140 18.16 11.94 2.49
N LEU A 141 17.05 11.34 2.87
CA LEU A 141 16.83 10.86 4.24
C LEU A 141 17.09 9.37 4.42
N ARG A 142 17.48 8.68 3.35
CA ARG A 142 17.70 7.23 3.41
C ARG A 142 19.07 6.83 3.90
N ASP A 143 19.95 7.78 3.96
CA ASP A 143 21.34 7.53 4.30
C ASP A 143 21.57 7.52 5.76
N ARG A 144 20.97 6.66 6.47
CA ARG A 144 21.11 6.72 7.90
C ARG A 144 21.57 5.44 8.49
#